data_88403e833a143d959ecc9c89423f5505
#
_entry.id   88403e833a143d959ecc9c89423f5505
#
_cell.length_a   1.000
_cell.length_b   1.000
_cell.length_c   1.000
_cell.angle_alpha   90.00
_cell.angle_beta   90.00
_cell.angle_gamma   90.00
#
_symmetry.space_group_name_H-M   'P 1'
#
loop_
_entity.id
_entity.type
_entity.pdbx_description
1 polymer ?
#
loop_
_entity_poly.entity_id
_entity_poly.type
_entity_poly.pdbx_seq_one_letter_code
_entity_poly.pdbx_strand_id
1 'polypeptide(L)'
;MIIPTHRLIGENIYKSVLLNNKIRLDKRWLIWGSVLPDLMPKYMKQKHFFSVSYDYILNMIEKLYNDSNNISMKEFSIRLGIITHYVSDFFCTPHNDRAYYHNHIKEHMQFEAKLHLLFAKQRDVQLLDIPRVDTINYENIKSIIDEMHTEYEGKGVSYENDLYSTLNAVDTLSCLMVAHCFDVYGLPVIA
;
A
#
# COMPACT_ATOMS: atom_id res chain seq x y z
N MET A 1 -1.18 8.37 7.50
CA MET A 1 0.20 8.45 8.09
C MET A 1 0.91 9.71 7.64
N ILE A 2 2.04 10.14 8.29
CA ILE A 2 2.82 11.30 7.82
C ILE A 2 3.62 10.99 6.54
N ILE A 3 3.86 12.00 5.72
CA ILE A 3 4.60 11.90 4.44
C ILE A 3 5.92 11.12 4.53
N PRO A 4 6.80 11.34 5.55
CA PRO A 4 8.03 10.56 5.66
C PRO A 4 7.81 9.05 5.85
N THR A 5 6.69 8.62 6.47
CA THR A 5 6.33 7.21 6.61
C THR A 5 5.96 6.60 5.26
N HIS A 6 5.11 7.27 4.49
CA HIS A 6 4.74 6.82 3.12
C HIS A 6 5.97 6.70 2.22
N ARG A 7 6.96 7.58 2.37
CA ARG A 7 8.23 7.45 1.66
C ARG A 7 8.96 6.17 2.04
N LEU A 8 9.07 5.84 3.35
CA LEU A 8 9.71 4.60 3.81
C LEU A 8 8.96 3.36 3.31
N ILE A 9 7.63 3.41 3.31
CA ILE A 9 6.79 2.34 2.75
C ILE A 9 7.08 2.15 1.26
N GLY A 10 7.15 3.22 0.47
CA GLY A 10 7.50 3.13 -0.95
C GLY A 10 8.91 2.55 -1.19
N GLU A 11 9.89 2.87 -0.32
CA GLU A 11 11.21 2.27 -0.37
C GLU A 11 11.19 0.77 -0.01
N ASN A 12 10.33 0.38 0.94
CA ASN A 12 10.14 -1.03 1.33
C ASN A 12 9.48 -1.83 0.21
N ILE A 13 8.40 -1.33 -0.38
CA ILE A 13 7.71 -1.97 -1.52
C ILE A 13 8.68 -2.22 -2.67
N TYR A 14 9.53 -1.24 -3.02
CA TYR A 14 10.53 -1.44 -4.07
C TYR A 14 11.43 -2.64 -3.79
N LYS A 15 11.92 -2.79 -2.55
CA LYS A 15 12.77 -3.91 -2.14
C LYS A 15 12.00 -5.22 -2.13
N SER A 16 10.76 -5.19 -1.62
CA SER A 16 9.89 -6.35 -1.52
C SER A 16 9.56 -6.92 -2.90
N VAL A 17 9.16 -6.10 -3.85
CA VAL A 17 8.91 -6.50 -5.24
C VAL A 17 10.17 -7.04 -5.91
N LEU A 18 11.32 -6.38 -5.72
CA LEU A 18 12.58 -6.86 -6.26
C LEU A 18 12.97 -8.23 -5.68
N LEU A 19 12.76 -8.45 -4.38
CA LEU A 19 13.06 -9.72 -3.72
C LEU A 19 12.13 -10.84 -4.17
N ASN A 20 10.82 -10.60 -4.17
CA ASN A 20 9.79 -11.62 -4.36
C ASN A 20 9.51 -11.90 -5.85
N ASN A 21 9.42 -10.86 -6.69
CA ASN A 21 9.06 -10.98 -8.11
C ASN A 21 10.25 -10.91 -9.06
N LYS A 22 11.42 -10.47 -8.61
CA LYS A 22 12.60 -10.19 -9.47
C LYS A 22 12.34 -9.12 -10.55
N ILE A 23 11.32 -8.29 -10.36
CA ILE A 23 10.95 -7.19 -11.25
C ILE A 23 11.47 -5.87 -10.67
N ARG A 24 12.05 -5.04 -11.54
CA ARG A 24 12.57 -3.72 -11.15
C ARG A 24 11.54 -2.63 -11.49
N LEU A 25 10.81 -2.17 -10.47
CA LEU A 25 9.98 -0.96 -10.58
C LEU A 25 10.83 0.30 -10.75
N ASP A 26 10.22 1.41 -11.20
CA ASP A 26 10.89 2.71 -11.14
C ASP A 26 10.81 3.25 -9.70
N LYS A 27 11.90 3.02 -8.94
CA LYS A 27 12.00 3.37 -7.51
C LYS A 27 11.63 4.82 -7.23
N ARG A 28 12.12 5.75 -8.05
CA ARG A 28 11.91 7.19 -7.86
C ARG A 28 10.44 7.54 -7.98
N TRP A 29 9.78 7.00 -9.00
CA TRP A 29 8.39 7.29 -9.28
C TRP A 29 7.42 6.51 -8.39
N LEU A 30 7.79 5.33 -7.91
CA LEU A 30 7.06 4.60 -6.88
C LEU A 30 7.02 5.41 -5.56
N ILE A 31 8.18 5.87 -5.08
CA ILE A 31 8.27 6.70 -3.88
C ILE A 31 7.49 8.02 -4.07
N TRP A 32 7.60 8.63 -5.25
CA TRP A 32 6.82 9.84 -5.57
C TRP A 32 5.31 9.56 -5.51
N GLY A 33 4.85 8.46 -6.10
CA GLY A 33 3.46 8.01 -6.03
C GLY A 33 2.97 7.81 -4.60
N SER A 34 3.83 7.22 -3.73
CA SER A 34 3.50 6.96 -2.32
C SER A 34 3.29 8.23 -1.47
N VAL A 35 3.76 9.40 -1.91
CA VAL A 35 3.57 10.67 -1.18
C VAL A 35 2.61 11.63 -1.87
N LEU A 36 2.26 11.38 -3.13
CA LEU A 36 1.39 12.26 -3.92
C LEU A 36 0.01 12.56 -3.28
N PRO A 37 -0.68 11.58 -2.66
CA PRO A 37 -2.01 11.83 -2.09
C PRO A 37 -2.01 12.91 -1.01
N ASP A 38 -0.93 13.04 -0.25
CA ASP A 38 -0.80 14.09 0.78
C ASP A 38 -0.35 15.44 0.23
N LEU A 39 0.20 15.48 -0.98
CA LEU A 39 0.80 16.69 -1.55
C LEU A 39 -0.08 17.36 -2.61
N MET A 40 -0.89 16.59 -3.32
CA MET A 40 -1.61 17.09 -4.48
C MET A 40 -3.10 17.31 -4.18
N PRO A 41 -3.65 18.54 -4.40
CA PRO A 41 -5.05 18.86 -4.12
C PRO A 41 -6.07 17.92 -4.78
N LYS A 42 -5.70 17.35 -5.91
CA LYS A 42 -6.53 16.38 -6.66
C LYS A 42 -6.83 15.14 -5.81
N TYR A 43 -5.86 14.65 -5.04
CA TYR A 43 -6.00 13.45 -4.20
C TYR A 43 -6.44 13.79 -2.77
N MET A 44 -6.08 14.97 -2.24
CA MET A 44 -6.48 15.41 -0.89
C MET A 44 -8.00 15.48 -0.67
N LYS A 45 -8.79 15.53 -1.77
CA LYS A 45 -10.25 15.46 -1.70
C LYS A 45 -10.75 14.09 -1.30
N GLN A 46 -10.00 13.02 -1.63
CA GLN A 46 -10.31 11.67 -1.22
C GLN A 46 -9.85 11.46 0.22
N LYS A 47 -10.77 11.07 1.10
CA LYS A 47 -10.46 10.84 2.51
C LYS A 47 -9.62 9.56 2.65
N HIS A 48 -8.69 9.55 3.61
CA HIS A 48 -7.77 8.43 3.85
C HIS A 48 -8.32 7.42 4.88
N PHE A 49 -9.65 7.31 4.98
CA PHE A 49 -10.30 6.37 5.89
C PHE A 49 -10.77 5.13 5.14
N PHE A 50 -10.58 3.95 5.74
CA PHE A 50 -11.00 2.68 5.17
C PHE A 50 -12.47 2.72 4.71
N SER A 51 -13.39 3.08 5.63
CA SER A 51 -14.82 3.13 5.34
C SER A 51 -15.27 4.09 4.22
N VAL A 52 -14.39 5.00 3.78
CA VAL A 52 -14.73 6.04 2.78
C VAL A 52 -14.05 5.80 1.44
N SER A 53 -12.83 5.27 1.47
CA SER A 53 -12.01 5.18 0.26
C SER A 53 -11.83 3.75 -0.26
N TYR A 54 -12.39 2.77 0.43
CA TYR A 54 -12.16 1.37 0.13
C TYR A 54 -12.55 1.01 -1.31
N ASP A 55 -13.81 1.23 -1.70
CA ASP A 55 -14.27 0.92 -3.07
C ASP A 55 -13.53 1.74 -4.15
N TYR A 56 -13.16 2.98 -3.83
CA TYR A 56 -12.37 3.81 -4.74
C TYR A 56 -11.00 3.17 -5.00
N ILE A 57 -10.35 2.64 -3.97
CA ILE A 57 -9.03 1.99 -4.10
C ILE A 57 -9.13 0.65 -4.82
N LEU A 58 -10.16 -0.17 -4.53
CA LEU A 58 -10.39 -1.42 -5.27
C LEU A 58 -10.54 -1.16 -6.78
N ASN A 59 -11.30 -0.15 -7.15
CA ASN A 59 -11.45 0.26 -8.56
C ASN A 59 -10.12 0.76 -9.17
N MET A 60 -9.27 1.45 -8.38
CA MET A 60 -7.94 1.87 -8.86
C MET A 60 -7.01 0.69 -9.10
N ILE A 61 -7.07 -0.35 -8.27
CA ILE A 61 -6.27 -1.58 -8.42
C ILE A 61 -6.68 -2.31 -9.71
N GLU A 62 -7.99 -2.54 -9.89
CA GLU A 62 -8.51 -3.18 -11.09
C GLU A 62 -8.15 -2.39 -12.37
N LYS A 63 -8.28 -1.08 -12.30
CA LYS A 63 -7.89 -0.20 -13.41
C LYS A 63 -6.39 -0.26 -13.70
N LEU A 64 -5.53 -0.29 -12.68
CA LEU A 64 -4.08 -0.42 -12.89
C LEU A 64 -3.74 -1.74 -13.58
N TYR A 65 -4.38 -2.84 -13.17
CA TYR A 65 -4.24 -4.14 -13.80
C TYR A 65 -4.65 -4.10 -15.29
N ASN A 66 -5.84 -3.59 -15.57
CA ASN A 66 -6.37 -3.53 -16.95
C ASN A 66 -5.54 -2.61 -17.86
N ASP A 67 -4.97 -1.53 -17.33
CA ASP A 67 -4.15 -0.58 -18.07
C ASP A 67 -2.68 -1.03 -18.22
N SER A 68 -2.23 -2.04 -17.46
CA SER A 68 -0.80 -2.37 -17.28
C SER A 68 -0.01 -2.57 -18.57
N ASN A 69 -0.65 -3.13 -19.60
CA ASN A 69 -0.06 -3.32 -20.93
C ASN A 69 0.18 -2.03 -21.73
N ASN A 70 -0.55 -0.98 -21.40
CA ASN A 70 -0.61 0.24 -22.20
C ASN A 70 0.09 1.42 -21.53
N ILE A 71 0.73 1.18 -20.40
CA ILE A 71 1.41 2.21 -19.63
C ILE A 71 2.89 1.89 -19.43
N SER A 72 3.71 2.92 -19.25
CA SER A 72 5.12 2.74 -18.95
C SER A 72 5.35 2.22 -17.53
N MET A 73 6.53 1.61 -17.27
CA MET A 73 6.96 1.26 -15.90
C MET A 73 6.94 2.45 -14.94
N LYS A 74 7.28 3.63 -15.44
CA LYS A 74 7.16 4.89 -14.69
C LYS A 74 5.71 5.14 -14.23
N GLU A 75 4.76 5.08 -15.14
CA GLU A 75 3.34 5.32 -14.86
C GLU A 75 2.76 4.24 -13.95
N PHE A 76 3.10 2.97 -14.20
CA PHE A 76 2.76 1.86 -13.32
C PHE A 76 3.25 2.10 -11.90
N SER A 77 4.53 2.45 -11.73
CA SER A 77 5.14 2.70 -10.42
C SER A 77 4.48 3.87 -9.68
N ILE A 78 4.12 4.95 -10.38
CA ILE A 78 3.38 6.08 -9.78
C ILE A 78 2.01 5.62 -9.26
N ARG A 79 1.25 4.92 -10.10
CA ARG A 79 -0.11 4.47 -9.75
C ARG A 79 -0.09 3.44 -8.62
N LEU A 80 0.85 2.51 -8.64
CA LEU A 80 1.05 1.56 -7.55
C LEU A 80 1.38 2.29 -6.24
N GLY A 81 2.26 3.30 -6.29
CA GLY A 81 2.58 4.12 -5.13
C GLY A 81 1.36 4.86 -4.57
N ILE A 82 0.49 5.40 -5.42
CA ILE A 82 -0.75 6.06 -4.98
C ILE A 82 -1.70 5.06 -4.31
N ILE A 83 -1.88 3.89 -4.89
CA ILE A 83 -2.73 2.82 -4.32
C ILE A 83 -2.21 2.41 -2.95
N THR A 84 -0.92 2.11 -2.85
CA THR A 84 -0.31 1.64 -1.61
C THR A 84 -0.23 2.70 -0.52
N HIS A 85 -0.25 3.99 -0.87
CA HIS A 85 -0.46 5.06 0.10
C HIS A 85 -1.78 4.89 0.85
N TYR A 86 -2.90 4.79 0.14
CA TYR A 86 -4.21 4.61 0.78
C TYR A 86 -4.31 3.27 1.51
N VAL A 87 -3.82 2.19 0.91
CA VAL A 87 -3.81 0.87 1.57
C VAL A 87 -3.02 0.93 2.88
N SER A 88 -1.88 1.61 2.93
CA SER A 88 -1.12 1.76 4.17
C SER A 88 -1.89 2.52 5.25
N ASP A 89 -2.70 3.51 4.87
CA ASP A 89 -3.55 4.24 5.82
C ASP A 89 -4.70 3.38 6.37
N PHE A 90 -5.18 2.39 5.61
CA PHE A 90 -6.21 1.47 6.08
C PHE A 90 -5.76 0.59 7.26
N PHE A 91 -4.47 0.40 7.42
CA PHE A 91 -3.84 -0.34 8.52
C PHE A 91 -3.16 0.59 9.54
N CYS A 92 -3.69 1.80 9.69
CA CYS A 92 -3.20 2.80 10.64
C CYS A 92 -4.34 3.22 11.57
N THR A 93 -4.18 3.00 12.86
CA THR A 93 -5.21 3.22 13.88
C THR A 93 -5.94 4.56 13.76
N PRO A 94 -5.29 5.74 13.61
CA PRO A 94 -5.97 7.01 13.44
C PRO A 94 -6.91 7.09 12.21
N HIS A 95 -6.68 6.28 11.20
CA HIS A 95 -7.51 6.24 9.98
C HIS A 95 -8.67 5.25 10.08
N ASN A 96 -8.72 4.42 11.12
CA ASN A 96 -9.82 3.49 11.42
C ASN A 96 -10.75 4.04 12.48
N ASP A 97 -10.25 4.68 13.55
CA ASP A 97 -11.07 5.35 14.57
C ASP A 97 -11.29 6.83 14.23
N ARG A 98 -12.07 7.06 13.16
CA ARG A 98 -12.37 8.41 12.69
C ARG A 98 -13.08 9.27 13.74
N ALA A 99 -14.00 8.69 14.52
CA ALA A 99 -14.80 9.43 15.48
C ALA A 99 -13.92 10.03 16.58
N TYR A 100 -12.95 9.27 17.05
CA TYR A 100 -12.00 9.73 18.06
C TYR A 100 -10.99 10.72 17.47
N TYR A 101 -10.25 10.30 16.45
CA TYR A 101 -9.10 11.07 15.95
C TYR A 101 -9.46 12.34 15.18
N HIS A 102 -10.68 12.43 14.62
CA HIS A 102 -11.16 13.67 14.03
C HIS A 102 -11.23 14.83 15.05
N ASN A 103 -11.58 14.52 16.30
CA ASN A 103 -11.68 15.49 17.37
C ASN A 103 -10.39 15.62 18.22
N HIS A 104 -9.38 14.77 17.96
CA HIS A 104 -8.15 14.66 18.73
C HIS A 104 -6.92 14.75 17.80
N ILE A 105 -6.82 15.84 17.03
CA ILE A 105 -5.77 16.03 16.01
C ILE A 105 -4.35 15.93 16.62
N LYS A 106 -4.16 16.39 17.84
CA LYS A 106 -2.85 16.33 18.51
C LYS A 106 -2.44 14.87 18.78
N GLU A 107 -3.35 14.08 19.29
CA GLU A 107 -3.17 12.65 19.56
C GLU A 107 -2.92 11.87 18.25
N HIS A 108 -3.66 12.20 17.21
CA HIS A 108 -3.44 11.69 15.86
C HIS A 108 -2.00 11.93 15.40
N MET A 109 -1.56 13.19 15.40
CA MET A 109 -0.20 13.55 14.98
C MET A 109 0.89 12.89 15.84
N GLN A 110 0.65 12.77 17.15
CA GLN A 110 1.59 12.10 18.06
C GLN A 110 1.66 10.59 17.79
N PHE A 111 0.53 9.95 17.49
CA PHE A 111 0.49 8.54 17.14
C PHE A 111 1.31 8.27 15.88
N GLU A 112 1.04 9.01 14.82
CA GLU A 112 1.74 8.86 13.55
C GLU A 112 3.24 9.16 13.64
N ALA A 113 3.63 10.14 14.45
CA ALA A 113 5.04 10.44 14.70
C ALA A 113 5.77 9.29 15.41
N LYS A 114 5.14 8.65 16.39
CA LYS A 114 5.70 7.46 17.06
C LYS A 114 5.76 6.25 16.12
N LEU A 115 4.69 6.01 15.36
CA LEU A 115 4.64 4.96 14.38
C LEU A 115 5.75 5.13 13.33
N HIS A 116 6.01 6.37 12.88
CA HIS A 116 7.12 6.68 11.97
C HIS A 116 8.48 6.22 12.50
N LEU A 117 8.74 6.37 13.79
CA LEU A 117 10.01 5.94 14.39
C LEU A 117 10.20 4.42 14.32
N LEU A 118 9.12 3.64 14.37
CA LEU A 118 9.17 2.19 14.18
C LEU A 118 9.45 1.83 12.72
N PHE A 119 8.75 2.45 11.77
CA PHE A 119 9.04 2.27 10.34
C PHE A 119 10.49 2.64 9.99
N ALA A 120 11.05 3.70 10.59
CA ALA A 120 12.43 4.12 10.35
C ALA A 120 13.48 3.10 10.87
N LYS A 121 13.12 2.28 11.85
CA LYS A 121 13.97 1.21 12.39
C LYS A 121 13.84 -0.09 11.59
N GLN A 122 12.69 -0.31 10.94
CA GLN A 122 12.46 -1.52 10.16
C GLN A 122 13.28 -1.49 8.87
N ARG A 123 14.18 -2.46 8.69
CA ARG A 123 15.11 -2.54 7.56
C ARG A 123 14.91 -3.79 6.71
N ASP A 124 14.36 -4.84 7.31
CA ASP A 124 14.29 -6.16 6.71
C ASP A 124 13.04 -6.30 5.85
N VAL A 125 13.24 -6.86 4.67
CA VAL A 125 12.17 -7.28 3.76
C VAL A 125 12.16 -8.80 3.74
N GLN A 126 10.98 -9.38 3.84
CA GLN A 126 10.81 -10.83 3.94
C GLN A 126 10.35 -11.43 2.60
N LEU A 127 10.63 -12.72 2.43
CA LEU A 127 9.94 -13.51 1.41
C LEU A 127 8.50 -13.69 1.86
N LEU A 128 7.58 -13.45 0.92
CA LEU A 128 6.14 -13.50 1.16
C LEU A 128 5.53 -14.78 0.60
N ASP A 129 4.56 -15.32 1.29
CA ASP A 129 3.60 -16.26 0.71
C ASP A 129 2.49 -15.45 0.04
N ILE A 130 2.68 -15.17 -1.25
CA ILE A 130 1.78 -14.32 -2.01
C ILE A 130 0.51 -15.13 -2.32
N PRO A 131 -0.69 -14.64 -1.99
CA PRO A 131 -1.95 -15.31 -2.29
C PRO A 131 -2.07 -15.63 -3.78
N ARG A 132 -2.51 -16.85 -4.10
CA ARG A 132 -2.78 -17.24 -5.48
C ARG A 132 -4.19 -16.86 -5.86
N VAL A 133 -4.32 -16.04 -6.89
CA VAL A 133 -5.59 -15.70 -7.52
C VAL A 133 -5.48 -15.89 -9.02
N ASP A 134 -6.55 -16.31 -9.67
CA ASP A 134 -6.55 -16.54 -11.12
C ASP A 134 -6.49 -15.22 -11.88
N THR A 135 -7.12 -14.18 -11.37
CA THR A 135 -7.18 -12.86 -12.00
C THR A 135 -7.19 -11.75 -10.95
N ILE A 136 -6.66 -10.58 -11.33
CA ILE A 136 -6.83 -9.35 -10.57
C ILE A 136 -8.17 -8.72 -10.97
N ASN A 137 -9.14 -8.82 -10.09
CA ASN A 137 -10.44 -8.18 -10.22
C ASN A 137 -10.92 -7.66 -8.86
N TYR A 138 -11.98 -6.88 -8.87
CA TYR A 138 -12.55 -6.25 -7.67
C TYR A 138 -12.81 -7.27 -6.55
N GLU A 139 -13.47 -8.39 -6.83
CA GLU A 139 -13.88 -9.39 -5.82
C GLU A 139 -12.68 -10.09 -5.18
N ASN A 140 -11.70 -10.52 -6.00
CA ASN A 140 -10.52 -11.22 -5.49
C ASN A 140 -9.66 -10.29 -4.61
N ILE A 141 -9.44 -9.06 -5.05
CA ILE A 141 -8.67 -8.07 -4.26
C ILE A 141 -9.43 -7.67 -3.01
N LYS A 142 -10.76 -7.51 -3.12
CA LYS A 142 -11.60 -7.24 -1.96
C LYS A 142 -11.46 -8.33 -0.90
N SER A 143 -11.56 -9.60 -1.29
CA SER A 143 -11.42 -10.74 -0.36
C SER A 143 -10.07 -10.72 0.38
N ILE A 144 -8.97 -10.46 -0.34
CA ILE A 144 -7.62 -10.42 0.24
C ILE A 144 -7.50 -9.27 1.25
N ILE A 145 -7.95 -8.08 0.89
CA ILE A 145 -7.84 -6.91 1.79
C ILE A 145 -8.77 -7.05 2.99
N ASP A 146 -9.98 -7.57 2.80
CA ASP A 146 -10.95 -7.81 3.89
C ASP A 146 -10.40 -8.81 4.92
N GLU A 147 -9.78 -9.90 4.46
CA GLU A 147 -9.14 -10.88 5.33
C GLU A 147 -8.01 -10.24 6.16
N MET A 148 -7.10 -9.52 5.49
CA MET A 148 -6.02 -8.82 6.17
C MET A 148 -6.51 -7.76 7.16
N HIS A 149 -7.56 -7.01 6.79
CA HIS A 149 -8.12 -5.98 7.65
C HIS A 149 -8.85 -6.57 8.85
N THR A 150 -9.56 -7.70 8.67
CA THR A 150 -10.19 -8.45 9.76
C THR A 150 -9.15 -8.95 10.76
N GLU A 151 -8.02 -9.48 10.26
CA GLU A 151 -6.91 -9.90 11.12
C GLU A 151 -6.29 -8.72 11.87
N TYR A 152 -6.12 -7.59 11.19
CA TYR A 152 -5.61 -6.34 11.79
C TYR A 152 -6.49 -5.86 12.94
N GLU A 153 -7.82 -5.78 12.73
CA GLU A 153 -8.77 -5.38 13.78
C GLU A 153 -8.78 -6.35 14.96
N GLY A 154 -8.67 -7.65 14.68
CA GLY A 154 -8.63 -8.71 15.70
C GLY A 154 -7.43 -8.66 16.64
N LYS A 155 -6.31 -8.07 16.20
CA LYS A 155 -5.08 -7.91 17.01
C LYS A 155 -5.13 -6.70 17.95
N GLY A 156 -6.10 -5.81 17.76
CA GLY A 156 -6.27 -4.60 18.58
C GLY A 156 -5.23 -3.50 18.31
N VAL A 157 -5.36 -2.39 19.01
CA VAL A 157 -4.58 -1.16 18.80
C VAL A 157 -3.18 -1.29 19.38
N SER A 158 -2.17 -1.26 18.53
CA SER A 158 -0.75 -1.11 18.89
C SER A 158 0.07 -0.58 17.72
N TYR A 159 1.20 0.05 18.01
CA TYR A 159 2.12 0.52 16.97
C TYR A 159 2.74 -0.65 16.18
N GLU A 160 2.99 -1.76 16.84
CA GLU A 160 3.52 -2.98 16.23
C GLU A 160 2.49 -3.60 15.29
N ASN A 161 1.21 -3.65 15.68
CA ASN A 161 0.15 -4.12 14.80
C ASN A 161 0.02 -3.23 13.57
N ASP A 162 -0.02 -1.91 13.74
CA ASP A 162 -0.07 -0.96 12.62
C ASP A 162 1.13 -1.14 11.69
N LEU A 163 2.36 -1.27 12.24
CA LEU A 163 3.57 -1.46 11.45
C LEU A 163 3.52 -2.75 10.60
N TYR A 164 3.31 -3.90 11.28
CA TYR A 164 3.41 -5.20 10.60
C TYR A 164 2.23 -5.45 9.66
N SER A 165 1.02 -5.06 10.05
CA SER A 165 -0.15 -5.19 9.18
C SER A 165 -0.06 -4.29 7.95
N THR A 166 0.41 -3.05 8.12
CA THR A 166 0.69 -2.16 6.98
C THR A 166 1.69 -2.79 6.01
N LEU A 167 2.87 -3.22 6.50
CA LEU A 167 3.90 -3.79 5.63
C LEU A 167 3.41 -5.04 4.93
N ASN A 168 2.74 -5.94 5.65
CA ASN A 168 2.17 -7.15 5.06
C ASN A 168 1.16 -6.81 3.95
N ALA A 169 0.24 -5.89 4.19
CA ALA A 169 -0.78 -5.52 3.21
C ALA A 169 -0.20 -4.87 1.94
N VAL A 170 0.69 -3.87 2.10
CA VAL A 170 1.25 -3.17 0.94
C VAL A 170 2.22 -4.04 0.15
N ASP A 171 3.00 -4.87 0.82
CA ASP A 171 3.95 -5.77 0.16
C ASP A 171 3.24 -6.90 -0.58
N THR A 172 2.26 -7.56 0.07
CA THR A 172 1.44 -8.60 -0.56
C THR A 172 0.71 -8.07 -1.78
N LEU A 173 -0.01 -6.94 -1.64
CA LEU A 173 -0.73 -6.34 -2.75
C LEU A 173 0.21 -5.96 -3.90
N SER A 174 1.35 -5.33 -3.59
CA SER A 174 2.31 -4.90 -4.61
C SER A 174 2.92 -6.07 -5.36
N CYS A 175 3.32 -7.12 -4.63
CA CYS A 175 3.88 -8.33 -5.24
C CYS A 175 2.85 -9.08 -6.07
N LEU A 176 1.60 -9.17 -5.61
CA LEU A 176 0.50 -9.77 -6.33
C LEU A 176 0.22 -9.03 -7.64
N MET A 177 0.11 -7.70 -7.58
CA MET A 177 -0.10 -6.85 -8.76
C MET A 177 1.02 -7.00 -9.78
N VAL A 178 2.28 -7.00 -9.32
CA VAL A 178 3.43 -7.13 -10.21
C VAL A 178 3.48 -8.51 -10.85
N ALA A 179 3.23 -9.59 -10.09
CA ALA A 179 3.18 -10.94 -10.64
C ALA A 179 2.14 -11.04 -11.78
N HIS A 180 0.93 -10.57 -11.55
CA HIS A 180 -0.14 -10.64 -12.55
C HIS A 180 0.04 -9.69 -13.75
N CYS A 181 0.64 -8.51 -13.54
CA CYS A 181 0.83 -7.56 -14.63
C CYS A 181 2.00 -7.90 -15.55
N PHE A 182 3.04 -8.58 -15.03
CA PHE A 182 4.28 -8.81 -15.77
C PHE A 182 4.56 -10.28 -16.11
N ASP A 183 4.09 -11.24 -15.33
CA ASP A 183 4.22 -12.68 -15.65
C ASP A 183 3.36 -13.09 -16.84
N VAL A 184 2.16 -12.51 -16.95
CA VAL A 184 1.24 -12.77 -18.08
C VAL A 184 1.82 -12.31 -19.42
N TYR A 185 2.78 -11.37 -19.41
CA TYR A 185 3.29 -10.73 -20.62
C TYR A 185 4.75 -11.02 -20.93
N GLY A 186 5.37 -11.95 -20.20
CA GLY A 186 6.70 -12.45 -20.55
C GLY A 186 7.81 -11.39 -20.52
N LEU A 187 7.68 -10.36 -19.67
CA LEU A 187 8.79 -9.45 -19.45
C LEU A 187 9.94 -10.20 -18.79
N PRO A 188 11.19 -10.01 -19.26
CA PRO A 188 12.32 -10.78 -18.74
C PRO A 188 12.48 -10.53 -17.25
N VAL A 189 12.43 -11.58 -16.46
CA VAL A 189 12.92 -11.59 -15.07
C VAL A 189 14.38 -11.19 -15.14
N ILE A 190 14.75 -10.08 -14.56
CA ILE A 190 16.14 -9.63 -14.51
C ILE A 190 16.87 -10.52 -13.51
N ALA A 191 17.71 -11.41 -14.05
CA ALA A 191 18.61 -12.25 -13.27
C ALA A 191 19.66 -11.41 -12.53
#